data_67f4ef905dcca72310fede908f811618
#
_entry.id   67f4ef905dcca72310fede908f811618
#
_cell.length_a   1.000
_cell.length_b   1.000
_cell.length_c   1.000
_cell.angle_alpha   90.00
_cell.angle_beta   90.00
_cell.angle_gamma   90.00
#
_symmetry.space_group_name_H-M   'P 1'
#
loop_
_entity.id
_entity.type
_entity.pdbx_description
1 polymer ?
#
loop_
_entity_poly.entity_id
_entity_poly.type
_entity_poly.pdbx_seq_one_letter_code
_entity_poly.pdbx_strand_id
1 'polypeptide(L)'
;MTQHENRAAAEQKMPSVADYERKMDEIAELVARVRHEINNPLTGVLGQAQLLLREELSDKARKRVRTIEDLSIRMRDIVAQLRQVQRSVRGGEEDDETAEAEESAEG
;
A
#
# COMPACT_ATOMS: atom_id res chain seq x y z
N MET A 1 46.30 11.35 -3.98
CA MET A 1 45.02 11.92 -4.40
C MET A 1 44.00 10.85 -4.74
N THR A 2 44.36 9.87 -5.54
CA THR A 2 43.49 8.74 -5.88
C THR A 2 42.97 8.00 -4.65
N GLN A 3 43.81 7.82 -3.62
CA GLN A 3 43.40 7.13 -2.39
C GLN A 3 42.35 7.93 -1.60
N HIS A 4 42.45 9.24 -1.63
CA HIS A 4 41.52 10.12 -0.97
C HIS A 4 40.14 10.04 -1.62
N GLU A 5 40.10 10.06 -2.95
CA GLU A 5 38.87 9.95 -3.70
C GLU A 5 38.24 8.58 -3.53
N ASN A 6 39.04 7.52 -3.49
CA ASN A 6 38.57 6.16 -3.27
C ASN A 6 37.95 6.00 -1.88
N ARG A 7 38.56 6.65 -0.89
CA ARG A 7 38.06 6.61 0.49
C ARG A 7 36.69 7.27 0.57
N ALA A 8 36.55 8.45 -0.04
CA ALA A 8 35.27 9.16 -0.05
C ALA A 8 34.18 8.34 -0.76
N ALA A 9 34.53 7.72 -1.88
CA ALA A 9 33.60 6.86 -2.62
C ALA A 9 33.22 5.63 -1.81
N ALA A 10 34.19 5.03 -1.10
CA ALA A 10 33.93 3.87 -0.26
C ALA A 10 33.02 4.22 0.93
N GLU A 11 33.24 5.38 1.54
CA GLU A 11 32.41 5.86 2.64
C GLU A 11 30.98 6.11 2.19
N GLN A 12 30.78 6.64 0.96
CA GLN A 12 29.47 6.85 0.39
C GLN A 12 28.75 5.53 0.09
N LYS A 13 29.51 4.48 -0.23
CA LYS A 13 28.96 3.14 -0.52
C LYS A 13 28.58 2.38 0.74
N MET A 14 29.02 2.83 1.89
CA MET A 14 28.75 2.17 3.17
C MET A 14 27.95 3.11 4.06
N PRO A 15 26.63 3.21 3.79
CA PRO A 15 25.78 4.10 4.57
C PRO A 15 25.73 3.68 6.04
N SER A 16 25.55 4.63 6.92
CA SER A 16 25.40 4.39 8.35
C SER A 16 24.04 3.74 8.63
N VAL A 17 23.88 3.23 9.85
CA VAL A 17 22.60 2.71 10.31
C VAL A 17 21.52 3.80 10.23
N ALA A 18 21.86 5.03 10.59
CA ALA A 18 20.94 6.15 10.51
C ALA A 18 20.47 6.41 9.07
N ASP A 19 21.38 6.24 8.08
CA ASP A 19 21.03 6.39 6.67
C ASP A 19 20.08 5.30 6.22
N TYR A 20 20.28 4.06 6.66
CA TYR A 20 19.37 2.96 6.38
C TYR A 20 17.99 3.21 7.00
N GLU A 21 17.96 3.65 8.25
CA GLU A 21 16.72 3.92 8.94
C GLU A 21 15.91 5.01 8.24
N ARG A 22 16.59 6.07 7.80
CA ARG A 22 15.95 7.16 7.07
C ARG A 22 15.38 6.68 5.74
N LYS A 23 16.16 5.86 5.02
CA LYS A 23 15.70 5.26 3.75
C LYS A 23 14.48 4.40 3.96
N MET A 24 14.48 3.59 5.02
CA MET A 24 13.35 2.72 5.32
C MET A 24 12.12 3.53 5.68
N ASP A 25 12.28 4.62 6.41
CA ASP A 25 11.18 5.52 6.74
C ASP A 25 10.60 6.17 5.47
N GLU A 26 11.47 6.61 4.56
CA GLU A 26 11.04 7.19 3.29
C GLU A 26 10.23 6.19 2.46
N ILE A 27 10.69 4.95 2.41
CA ILE A 27 10.00 3.88 1.69
C ILE A 27 8.64 3.60 2.33
N ALA A 28 8.59 3.52 3.65
CA ALA A 28 7.35 3.28 4.38
C ALA A 28 6.32 4.40 4.12
N GLU A 29 6.78 5.64 4.11
CA GLU A 29 5.93 6.80 3.81
C GLU A 29 5.42 6.76 2.38
N LEU A 30 6.28 6.40 1.42
CA LEU A 30 5.89 6.28 0.03
C LEU A 30 4.83 5.19 -0.16
N VAL A 31 5.04 4.03 0.46
CA VAL A 31 4.10 2.92 0.39
C VAL A 31 2.74 3.32 0.97
N ALA A 32 2.74 4.01 2.11
CA ALA A 32 1.50 4.48 2.73
C ALA A 32 0.77 5.46 1.82
N ARG A 33 1.50 6.40 1.22
CA ARG A 33 0.91 7.39 0.32
C ARG A 33 0.32 6.74 -0.92
N VAL A 34 1.06 5.83 -1.56
CA VAL A 34 0.59 5.12 -2.75
C VAL A 34 -0.66 4.31 -2.42
N ARG A 35 -0.67 3.64 -1.29
CA ARG A 35 -1.84 2.87 -0.85
C ARG A 35 -3.07 3.77 -0.72
N HIS A 36 -2.93 4.92 -0.09
CA HIS A 36 -4.04 5.87 0.07
C HIS A 36 -4.48 6.46 -1.27
N GLU A 37 -3.54 6.80 -2.12
CA GLU A 37 -3.83 7.38 -3.42
C GLU A 37 -4.54 6.42 -4.37
N ILE A 38 -4.28 5.12 -4.23
CA ILE A 38 -4.99 4.10 -5.01
C ILE A 38 -6.36 3.82 -4.40
N ASN A 39 -6.44 3.69 -3.08
CA ASN A 39 -7.69 3.36 -2.41
C ASN A 39 -8.76 4.44 -2.57
N ASN A 40 -8.36 5.70 -2.68
CA ASN A 40 -9.34 6.78 -2.83
C ASN A 40 -10.19 6.63 -4.11
N PRO A 41 -9.59 6.59 -5.31
CA PRO A 41 -10.40 6.37 -6.51
C PRO A 41 -11.04 4.99 -6.56
N LEU A 42 -10.39 3.98 -6.01
CA LEU A 42 -10.91 2.62 -5.98
C LEU A 42 -12.19 2.53 -5.16
N THR A 43 -12.24 3.20 -4.02
CA THR A 43 -13.44 3.29 -3.19
C THR A 43 -14.57 3.95 -3.96
N GLY A 44 -14.26 4.97 -4.76
CA GLY A 44 -15.23 5.63 -5.62
C GLY A 44 -15.80 4.69 -6.68
N VAL A 45 -14.94 3.95 -7.36
CA VAL A 45 -15.36 2.98 -8.38
C VAL A 45 -16.24 1.90 -7.78
N LEU A 46 -15.81 1.34 -6.66
CA LEU A 46 -16.58 0.31 -5.95
C LEU A 46 -17.95 0.85 -5.51
N GLY A 47 -17.97 2.05 -4.97
CA GLY A 47 -19.21 2.70 -4.55
C GLY A 47 -20.19 2.90 -5.72
N GLN A 48 -19.69 3.34 -6.87
CA GLN A 48 -20.50 3.52 -8.07
C GLN A 48 -21.04 2.18 -8.57
N ALA A 49 -20.24 1.15 -8.58
CA ALA A 49 -20.69 -0.18 -8.98
C ALA A 49 -21.83 -0.66 -8.07
N GLN A 50 -21.69 -0.48 -6.77
CA GLN A 50 -22.70 -0.88 -5.80
C GLN A 50 -23.99 -0.08 -5.96
N LEU A 51 -23.89 1.19 -6.27
CA LEU A 51 -25.07 2.02 -6.55
C LEU A 51 -25.78 1.59 -7.83
N LEU A 52 -25.01 1.27 -8.88
CA LEU A 52 -25.58 0.78 -10.13
C LEU A 52 -26.35 -0.52 -9.93
N LEU A 53 -25.88 -1.39 -9.04
CA LEU A 53 -26.57 -2.66 -8.78
C LEU A 53 -27.94 -2.49 -8.13
N ARG A 54 -28.23 -1.30 -7.61
CA ARG A 54 -29.55 -0.98 -7.06
C ARG A 54 -30.55 -0.51 -8.12
N GLU A 55 -30.05 -0.20 -9.31
CA GLU A 55 -30.89 0.27 -10.39
C GLU A 55 -31.39 -0.89 -11.23
N GLU A 56 -32.40 -0.61 -12.06
CA GLU A 56 -32.87 -1.60 -13.02
C GLU A 56 -31.87 -1.72 -14.16
N LEU A 57 -31.23 -2.88 -14.25
CA LEU A 57 -30.23 -3.17 -15.27
C LEU A 57 -30.66 -4.40 -16.04
N SER A 58 -30.27 -4.47 -17.31
CA SER A 58 -30.38 -5.72 -18.05
C SER A 58 -29.50 -6.77 -17.38
N ASP A 59 -29.80 -8.04 -17.60
CA ASP A 59 -29.00 -9.13 -17.05
C ASP A 59 -27.52 -9.01 -17.45
N LYS A 60 -27.31 -8.64 -18.69
CA LYS A 60 -25.96 -8.47 -19.22
C LYS A 60 -25.22 -7.31 -18.53
N ALA A 61 -25.89 -6.18 -18.36
CA ALA A 61 -25.31 -5.04 -17.68
C ALA A 61 -25.04 -5.35 -16.22
N ARG A 62 -25.95 -6.02 -15.55
CA ARG A 62 -25.79 -6.42 -14.14
C ARG A 62 -24.59 -7.31 -13.95
N LYS A 63 -24.41 -8.28 -14.85
CA LYS A 63 -23.25 -9.18 -14.80
C LYS A 63 -21.95 -8.41 -14.94
N ARG A 64 -21.91 -7.43 -15.83
CA ARG A 64 -20.70 -6.59 -16.01
C ARG A 64 -20.41 -5.74 -14.80
N VAL A 65 -21.43 -5.17 -14.20
CA VAL A 65 -21.26 -4.35 -13.00
C VAL A 65 -20.76 -5.19 -11.83
N ARG A 66 -21.29 -6.41 -11.67
CA ARG A 66 -20.79 -7.33 -10.65
C ARG A 66 -19.32 -7.68 -10.85
N THR A 67 -18.92 -7.84 -12.11
CA THR A 67 -17.52 -8.07 -12.43
C THR A 67 -16.66 -6.87 -12.01
N ILE A 68 -17.14 -5.66 -12.25
CA ILE A 68 -16.43 -4.44 -11.81
C ILE A 68 -16.33 -4.41 -10.29
N GLU A 69 -17.40 -4.75 -9.60
CA GLU A 69 -17.41 -4.82 -8.14
C GLU A 69 -16.36 -5.83 -7.64
N ASP A 70 -16.38 -7.03 -8.19
CA ASP A 70 -15.46 -8.10 -7.79
C ASP A 70 -14.00 -7.74 -8.05
N LEU A 71 -13.72 -7.15 -9.21
CA LEU A 71 -12.38 -6.71 -9.55
C LEU A 71 -11.91 -5.57 -8.63
N SER A 72 -12.80 -4.66 -8.29
CA SER A 72 -12.50 -3.57 -7.37
C SER A 72 -12.15 -4.09 -5.98
N ILE A 73 -12.90 -5.08 -5.51
CA ILE A 73 -12.61 -5.73 -4.21
C ILE A 73 -11.25 -6.42 -4.24
N ARG A 74 -10.95 -7.12 -5.33
CA ARG A 74 -9.63 -7.76 -5.48
C ARG A 74 -8.51 -6.74 -5.48
N MET A 75 -8.68 -5.61 -6.17
CA MET A 75 -7.67 -4.56 -6.17
C MET A 75 -7.49 -3.98 -4.77
N ARG A 76 -8.58 -3.77 -4.03
CA ARG A 76 -8.52 -3.31 -2.65
C ARG A 76 -7.72 -4.28 -1.78
N ASP A 77 -7.95 -5.57 -1.95
CA ASP A 77 -7.24 -6.59 -1.18
C ASP A 77 -5.75 -6.63 -1.53
N ILE A 78 -5.41 -6.46 -2.81
CA ILE A 78 -4.01 -6.40 -3.26
C ILE A 78 -3.33 -5.17 -2.67
N VAL A 79 -3.99 -4.01 -2.72
CA VAL A 79 -3.45 -2.78 -2.16
C VAL A 79 -3.26 -2.90 -0.65
N ALA A 80 -4.16 -3.61 0.03
CA ALA A 80 -4.03 -3.85 1.47
C ALA A 80 -2.76 -4.62 1.83
N GLN A 81 -2.23 -5.45 0.93
CA GLN A 81 -0.98 -6.16 1.14
C GLN A 81 0.22 -5.22 1.25
N LEU A 82 0.12 -4.01 0.72
CA LEU A 82 1.18 -3.02 0.84
C LEU A 82 1.38 -2.60 2.29
N ARG A 83 0.38 -2.77 3.14
CA ARG A 83 0.49 -2.51 4.58
C ARG A 83 1.55 -3.41 5.21
N GLN A 84 1.62 -4.67 4.75
CA GLN A 84 2.62 -5.61 5.21
C GLN A 84 4.03 -5.19 4.84
N VAL A 85 4.22 -4.68 3.62
CA VAL A 85 5.50 -4.15 3.17
C VAL A 85 5.90 -2.95 4.04
N GLN A 86 4.96 -2.05 4.30
CA GLN A 86 5.18 -0.89 5.15
C GLN A 86 5.64 -1.29 6.54
N ARG A 87 5.00 -2.29 7.15
CA ARG A 87 5.37 -2.80 8.47
C ARG A 87 6.75 -3.44 8.46
N SER A 88 7.04 -4.25 7.44
CA SER A 88 8.35 -4.92 7.30
C SER A 88 9.48 -3.91 7.17
N VAL A 89 9.27 -2.85 6.38
CA VAL A 89 10.27 -1.81 6.18
C VAL A 89 10.56 -1.07 7.46
N ARG A 90 9.54 -0.83 8.29
CA ARG A 90 9.71 -0.17 9.59
C ARG A 90 10.24 -1.11 10.66
N GLY A 91 10.22 -2.42 10.42
CA GLY A 91 10.70 -3.41 11.36
C GLY A 91 9.89 -3.48 12.65
N GLY A 92 8.62 -3.06 12.60
CA GLY A 92 7.79 -2.95 13.78
C GLY A 92 6.85 -4.12 14.00
N GLU A 93 7.29 -5.15 14.73
CA GLU A 93 6.41 -6.25 15.11
C GLU A 93 5.29 -5.77 16.01
N GLU A 94 5.57 -4.82 16.88
CA GLU A 94 4.57 -4.21 17.76
C GLU A 94 3.51 -3.49 16.96
N ASP A 95 3.91 -2.79 15.90
CA ASP A 95 2.99 -2.11 15.00
C ASP A 95 2.10 -3.12 14.28
N ASP A 96 2.65 -4.28 13.91
CA ASP A 96 1.89 -5.35 13.27
C ASP A 96 0.78 -5.86 14.18
N GLU A 97 1.10 -6.12 15.44
CA GLU A 97 0.11 -6.60 16.40
C GLU A 97 -0.99 -5.58 16.63
N THR A 98 -0.62 -4.31 16.74
CA THR A 98 -1.58 -3.23 16.93
C THR A 98 -2.48 -3.07 15.71
N ALA A 99 -1.90 -3.12 14.52
CA ALA A 99 -2.65 -2.99 13.27
C ALA A 99 -3.63 -4.15 13.09
N GLU A 100 -3.22 -5.37 13.40
CA GLU A 100 -4.09 -6.54 13.32
C GLU A 100 -5.24 -6.45 14.32
N ALA A 101 -4.96 -5.99 15.52
CA ALA A 101 -5.99 -5.81 16.55
C ALA A 101 -7.03 -4.77 16.12
N GLU A 102 -6.58 -3.66 15.54
CA GLU A 102 -7.46 -2.61 15.03
C GLU A 102 -8.33 -3.12 13.89
N GLU A 103 -7.75 -3.85 12.95
CA GLU A 103 -8.48 -4.44 11.83
C GLU A 103 -9.52 -5.44 12.31
N SER A 104 -9.18 -6.23 13.30
CA SER A 104 -10.12 -7.19 13.89
C SER A 104 -11.28 -6.48 14.58
N ALA A 105 -11.03 -5.35 15.22
CA ALA A 105 -12.05 -4.57 15.88
C ALA A 105 -13.05 -3.94 14.89
N GLU A 106 -12.55 -3.56 13.72
CA GLU A 106 -13.38 -2.99 12.67
C GLU A 106 -14.16 -4.07 11.90
N GLY A 107 -13.60 -5.24 11.86
CA GLY A 107 -14.20 -6.37 11.17
C GLY A 107 -15.27 -7.03 11.99
#